data_973b4b99ab4a5bb3ff72ffce7208b2ae
#
_entry.id   973b4b99ab4a5bb3ff72ffce7208b2ae
#
_cell.length_a   1.000
_cell.length_b   1.000
_cell.length_c   1.000
_cell.angle_alpha   90.00
_cell.angle_beta   90.00
_cell.angle_gamma   90.00
#
_symmetry.space_group_name_H-M   'P 1'
#
loop_
_entity.id
_entity.type
_entity.pdbx_description
1 polymer ?
#
loop_
_entity_poly.entity_id
_entity_poly.type
_entity_poly.pdbx_seq_one_letter_code
_entity_poly.pdbx_strand_id
1 'polypeptide(L)'
;MKKFWSFLLSFALSFSVLCPAFAVKARTNDMVQVECNGYAFELTETVNSLNQTVRTFERPQGTSPQSDVDHAETKALLLSLGADQTLIDNLTKEDLDEYSTSYQLVGVTTYTKTDADGNTVNLDEDVALRESSLVRANQEQTRSSGDTSVTTEDSYMRIYYLISYKGGGEYWFSSNARWLTMPNMRFTDSL
;
A
#
# COMPACT_ATOMS: atom_id res chain seq x y z
N MET A 1 8.07 -31.63 23.89
CA MET A 1 7.09 -31.27 22.86
C MET A 1 5.76 -30.69 23.36
N LYS A 2 5.33 -30.87 24.62
CA LYS A 2 4.06 -30.31 25.15
C LYS A 2 4.08 -28.82 25.50
N LYS A 3 5.25 -28.19 25.69
CA LYS A 3 5.36 -26.77 26.08
C LYS A 3 5.32 -25.78 24.89
N PHE A 4 5.57 -26.24 23.68
CA PHE A 4 5.59 -25.41 22.49
C PHE A 4 4.16 -25.07 21.97
N TRP A 5 3.23 -26.00 22.17
CA TRP A 5 1.82 -25.78 21.77
C TRP A 5 1.09 -24.79 22.64
N SER A 6 1.49 -24.71 23.91
CA SER A 6 0.88 -23.76 24.86
C SER A 6 1.22 -22.31 24.53
N PHE A 7 2.41 -22.08 23.94
CA PHE A 7 2.87 -20.74 23.56
C PHE A 7 2.19 -20.26 22.26
N LEU A 8 1.98 -21.16 21.31
CA LEU A 8 1.26 -20.85 20.06
C LEU A 8 -0.22 -20.56 20.30
N LEU A 9 -0.85 -21.27 21.25
CA LEU A 9 -2.25 -21.01 21.60
C LEU A 9 -2.42 -19.67 22.34
N SER A 10 -1.46 -19.30 23.20
CA SER A 10 -1.46 -17.99 23.88
C SER A 10 -1.25 -16.83 22.91
N PHE A 11 -0.43 -17.00 21.88
CA PHE A 11 -0.20 -15.97 20.87
C PHE A 11 -1.42 -15.80 19.95
N ALA A 12 -2.10 -16.87 19.58
CA ALA A 12 -3.34 -16.81 18.80
C ALA A 12 -4.49 -16.18 19.60
N LEU A 13 -4.59 -16.44 20.92
CA LEU A 13 -5.59 -15.84 21.78
C LEU A 13 -5.33 -14.36 22.08
N SER A 14 -4.07 -13.93 22.14
CA SER A 14 -3.71 -12.53 22.34
C SER A 14 -4.02 -11.66 21.12
N PHE A 15 -3.94 -12.22 19.91
CA PHE A 15 -4.32 -11.52 18.67
C PHE A 15 -5.83 -11.37 18.50
N SER A 16 -6.62 -12.34 19.01
CA SER A 16 -8.08 -12.28 18.91
C SER A 16 -8.73 -11.31 19.92
N VAL A 17 -8.04 -10.93 21.00
CA VAL A 17 -8.54 -9.99 22.00
C VAL A 17 -8.21 -8.53 21.65
N LEU A 18 -7.19 -8.29 20.79
CA LEU A 18 -6.79 -6.95 20.33
C LEU A 18 -7.41 -6.55 18.98
N CYS A 19 -8.18 -7.43 18.33
CA CYS A 19 -9.11 -7.00 17.30
C CYS A 19 -10.44 -6.64 17.97
N PRO A 20 -10.73 -5.35 18.24
CA PRO A 20 -12.10 -4.96 18.39
C PRO A 20 -12.82 -5.46 17.14
N ALA A 21 -13.99 -6.05 17.28
CA ALA A 21 -14.82 -6.46 16.16
C ALA A 21 -15.12 -5.19 15.34
N PHE A 22 -14.17 -4.80 14.49
CA PHE A 22 -14.42 -3.82 13.45
C PHE A 22 -15.44 -4.48 12.55
N ALA A 23 -16.68 -4.01 12.66
CA ALA A 23 -17.69 -4.31 11.68
C ALA A 23 -17.13 -3.81 10.35
N VAL A 24 -16.42 -4.70 9.67
CA VAL A 24 -15.94 -4.47 8.31
C VAL A 24 -17.21 -4.23 7.49
N LYS A 25 -17.48 -2.96 7.22
CA LYS A 25 -18.39 -2.59 6.17
C LYS A 25 -17.61 -2.85 4.88
N ALA A 26 -17.37 -4.15 4.60
CA ALA A 26 -16.81 -4.58 3.35
C ALA A 26 -17.73 -4.04 2.27
N ARG A 27 -17.31 -3.00 1.58
CA ARG A 27 -17.80 -2.75 0.23
C ARG A 27 -17.39 -3.97 -0.56
N THR A 28 -18.35 -4.60 -1.17
CA THR A 28 -18.31 -5.73 -2.11
C THR A 28 -16.90 -6.13 -2.54
N ASN A 29 -16.59 -7.43 -2.37
CA ASN A 29 -15.45 -8.07 -3.05
C ASN A 29 -15.75 -8.05 -4.55
N ASP A 30 -15.33 -7.03 -5.24
CA ASP A 30 -15.52 -6.92 -6.68
C ASP A 30 -14.31 -7.55 -7.37
N MET A 31 -14.59 -8.55 -8.21
CA MET A 31 -13.61 -9.07 -9.15
C MET A 31 -13.43 -8.02 -10.24
N VAL A 32 -12.24 -7.51 -10.38
CA VAL A 32 -11.88 -6.45 -11.33
C VAL A 32 -10.89 -7.00 -12.34
N GLN A 33 -11.20 -6.85 -13.63
CA GLN A 33 -10.19 -7.07 -14.68
C GLN A 33 -9.41 -5.77 -14.88
N VAL A 34 -8.09 -5.86 -14.72
CA VAL A 34 -7.18 -4.74 -14.91
C VAL A 34 -6.23 -5.04 -16.04
N GLU A 35 -6.24 -4.17 -17.06
CA GLU A 35 -5.21 -4.20 -18.12
C GLU A 35 -4.07 -3.24 -17.76
N CYS A 36 -2.84 -3.77 -17.79
CA CYS A 36 -1.64 -2.99 -17.56
C CYS A 36 -0.54 -3.45 -18.50
N ASN A 37 0.04 -2.55 -19.27
CA ASN A 37 1.16 -2.81 -20.19
C ASN A 37 0.92 -3.98 -21.17
N GLY A 38 -0.32 -4.19 -21.60
CA GLY A 38 -0.70 -5.28 -22.51
C GLY A 38 -0.99 -6.63 -21.85
N TYR A 39 -0.94 -6.69 -20.51
CA TYR A 39 -1.32 -7.86 -19.73
C TYR A 39 -2.66 -7.62 -19.03
N ALA A 40 -3.49 -8.67 -18.97
CA ALA A 40 -4.78 -8.62 -18.27
C ALA A 40 -4.73 -9.47 -17.01
N PHE A 41 -5.13 -8.90 -15.88
CA PHE A 41 -5.14 -9.56 -14.57
C PHE A 41 -6.54 -9.53 -13.98
N GLU A 42 -6.91 -10.63 -13.32
CA GLU A 42 -8.13 -10.73 -12.53
C GLU A 42 -7.75 -10.54 -11.05
N LEU A 43 -8.23 -9.45 -10.46
CA LEU A 43 -7.93 -9.05 -9.09
C LEU A 43 -9.21 -8.99 -8.27
N THR A 44 -9.10 -9.26 -6.97
CA THR A 44 -10.14 -8.89 -6.01
C THR A 44 -9.80 -7.54 -5.41
N GLU A 45 -10.72 -6.56 -5.49
CA GLU A 45 -10.54 -5.25 -4.87
C GLU A 45 -11.55 -5.06 -3.74
N THR A 46 -11.07 -4.58 -2.59
CA THR A 46 -11.89 -4.24 -1.43
C THR A 46 -11.38 -2.96 -0.77
N VAL A 47 -12.31 -2.20 -0.17
CA VAL A 47 -11.95 -1.09 0.71
C VAL A 47 -12.38 -1.46 2.13
N ASN A 48 -11.43 -1.51 3.03
CA ASN A 48 -11.71 -1.87 4.42
C ASN A 48 -12.21 -0.69 5.26
N SER A 49 -12.56 -0.93 6.53
CA SER A 49 -13.09 0.09 7.44
C SER A 49 -12.09 1.20 7.81
N LEU A 50 -10.82 1.03 7.44
CA LEU A 50 -9.76 2.03 7.63
C LEU A 50 -9.52 2.84 6.34
N ASN A 51 -10.42 2.80 5.36
CA ASN A 51 -10.28 3.43 4.05
C ASN A 51 -9.00 3.01 3.30
N GLN A 52 -8.58 1.74 3.50
CA GLN A 52 -7.46 1.17 2.78
C GLN A 52 -7.99 0.38 1.59
N THR A 53 -7.44 0.65 0.41
CA THR A 53 -7.71 -0.16 -0.78
C THR A 53 -6.82 -1.40 -0.75
N VAL A 54 -7.45 -2.57 -0.78
CA VAL A 54 -6.78 -3.88 -0.78
C VAL A 54 -7.05 -4.55 -2.11
N ARG A 55 -6.00 -4.85 -2.87
CA ARG A 55 -6.05 -5.59 -4.13
C ARG A 55 -5.33 -6.92 -3.96
N THR A 56 -5.99 -7.99 -4.33
CA THR A 56 -5.46 -9.34 -4.20
C THR A 56 -5.41 -10.03 -5.55
N PHE A 57 -4.25 -10.56 -5.87
CA PHE A 57 -4.05 -11.49 -6.98
C PHE A 57 -3.85 -12.88 -6.40
N GLU A 58 -4.58 -13.86 -6.91
CA GLU A 58 -4.41 -15.27 -6.59
C GLU A 58 -4.07 -16.05 -7.85
N ARG A 59 -2.98 -16.82 -7.79
CA ARG A 59 -2.62 -17.67 -8.91
C ARG A 59 -3.64 -18.82 -9.02
N PRO A 60 -4.15 -19.10 -10.21
CA PRO A 60 -5.10 -20.20 -10.40
C PRO A 60 -4.55 -21.53 -9.85
N GLN A 61 -5.40 -22.29 -9.16
CA GLN A 61 -5.01 -23.57 -8.59
C GLN A 61 -4.52 -24.52 -9.69
N GLY A 62 -3.40 -25.20 -9.42
CA GLY A 62 -2.79 -26.14 -10.36
C GLY A 62 -1.78 -25.54 -11.32
N THR A 63 -1.62 -24.22 -11.33
CA THR A 63 -0.50 -23.56 -12.03
C THR A 63 0.68 -23.46 -11.08
N SER A 64 1.75 -24.22 -11.35
CA SER A 64 3.01 -24.02 -10.65
C SER A 64 3.63 -22.69 -11.12
N PRO A 65 4.27 -21.92 -10.23
CA PRO A 65 5.05 -20.78 -10.64
C PRO A 65 6.08 -21.23 -11.69
N GLN A 66 6.05 -20.61 -12.87
CA GLN A 66 7.01 -20.97 -13.93
C GLN A 66 8.36 -20.35 -13.61
N SER A 67 9.43 -21.13 -13.83
CA SER A 67 10.80 -20.64 -13.66
C SER A 67 11.25 -19.69 -14.78
N ASP A 68 10.51 -19.62 -15.88
CA ASP A 68 10.82 -18.75 -17.01
C ASP A 68 9.85 -17.57 -17.00
N VAL A 69 10.20 -16.58 -16.20
CA VAL A 69 9.31 -15.50 -15.83
C VAL A 69 9.45 -14.32 -16.78
N ASP A 70 8.33 -13.85 -17.31
CA ASP A 70 8.27 -12.54 -17.94
C ASP A 70 8.25 -11.45 -16.84
N HIS A 71 9.41 -10.82 -16.63
CA HIS A 71 9.52 -9.70 -15.67
C HIS A 71 8.64 -8.50 -16.06
N ALA A 72 8.31 -8.34 -17.35
CA ALA A 72 7.39 -7.28 -17.78
C ALA A 72 5.98 -7.56 -17.28
N GLU A 73 5.53 -8.82 -17.33
CA GLU A 73 4.25 -9.25 -16.76
C GLU A 73 4.23 -9.05 -15.24
N THR A 74 5.29 -9.46 -14.54
CA THR A 74 5.39 -9.27 -13.08
C THR A 74 5.32 -7.79 -12.70
N LYS A 75 6.03 -6.91 -13.41
CA LYS A 75 5.95 -5.45 -13.18
C LYS A 75 4.54 -4.91 -13.43
N ALA A 76 3.88 -5.35 -14.51
CA ALA A 76 2.52 -4.96 -14.82
C ALA A 76 1.53 -5.43 -13.74
N LEU A 77 1.70 -6.65 -13.22
CA LEU A 77 0.90 -7.16 -12.11
C LEU A 77 1.08 -6.31 -10.83
N LEU A 78 2.32 -5.98 -10.48
CA LEU A 78 2.59 -5.15 -9.30
C LEU A 78 2.00 -3.74 -9.43
N LEU A 79 2.05 -3.12 -10.61
CA LEU A 79 1.38 -1.85 -10.90
C LEU A 79 -0.15 -1.99 -10.73
N SER A 80 -0.73 -3.09 -11.22
CA SER A 80 -2.17 -3.38 -11.09
C SER A 80 -2.60 -3.55 -9.63
N LEU A 81 -1.70 -4.07 -8.79
CA LEU A 81 -1.89 -4.18 -7.33
C LEU A 81 -1.72 -2.84 -6.60
N GLY A 82 -1.33 -1.78 -7.29
CA GLY A 82 -1.20 -0.44 -6.74
C GLY A 82 0.23 -0.02 -6.41
N ALA A 83 1.25 -0.77 -6.78
CA ALA A 83 2.63 -0.28 -6.72
C ALA A 83 2.80 0.97 -7.60
N ASP A 84 3.67 1.89 -7.22
CA ASP A 84 4.01 3.01 -8.09
C ASP A 84 5.24 2.69 -8.97
N GLN A 85 5.41 3.46 -10.05
CA GLN A 85 6.50 3.25 -10.99
C GLN A 85 7.88 3.38 -10.32
N THR A 86 8.01 4.26 -9.33
CA THR A 86 9.28 4.45 -8.60
C THR A 86 9.67 3.20 -7.82
N LEU A 87 8.69 2.52 -7.20
CA LEU A 87 8.94 1.24 -6.55
C LEU A 87 9.38 0.19 -7.57
N ILE A 88 8.66 0.08 -8.69
CA ILE A 88 8.96 -0.88 -9.75
C ILE A 88 10.35 -0.70 -10.35
N ASP A 89 10.77 0.56 -10.55
CA ASP A 89 12.08 0.89 -11.12
C ASP A 89 13.26 0.55 -10.18
N ASN A 90 12.98 0.43 -8.89
CA ASN A 90 13.97 0.07 -7.88
C ASN A 90 14.03 -1.45 -7.57
N LEU A 91 13.11 -2.26 -8.14
CA LEU A 91 13.14 -3.70 -7.93
C LEU A 91 14.31 -4.35 -8.68
N THR A 92 15.00 -5.23 -7.98
CA THR A 92 16.04 -6.07 -8.59
C THR A 92 15.42 -7.21 -9.39
N LYS A 93 16.25 -7.92 -10.15
CA LYS A 93 15.81 -9.13 -10.85
C LYS A 93 15.33 -10.19 -9.85
N GLU A 94 16.07 -10.35 -8.77
CA GLU A 94 15.77 -11.29 -7.69
C GLU A 94 14.42 -10.98 -7.03
N ASP A 95 14.09 -9.71 -6.81
CA ASP A 95 12.79 -9.30 -6.29
C ASP A 95 11.66 -9.68 -7.26
N LEU A 96 11.86 -9.47 -8.57
CA LEU A 96 10.87 -9.81 -9.58
C LEU A 96 10.67 -11.33 -9.69
N ASP A 97 11.73 -12.12 -9.62
CA ASP A 97 11.67 -13.58 -9.57
C ASP A 97 10.88 -14.04 -8.33
N GLU A 98 11.10 -13.39 -7.19
CA GLU A 98 10.37 -13.65 -5.95
C GLU A 98 8.87 -13.39 -6.10
N TYR A 99 8.46 -12.23 -6.61
CA TYR A 99 7.03 -11.91 -6.77
C TYR A 99 6.36 -12.79 -7.83
N SER A 100 7.07 -13.11 -8.91
CA SER A 100 6.54 -13.96 -9.98
C SER A 100 6.22 -15.38 -9.54
N THR A 101 6.95 -15.89 -8.56
CA THR A 101 6.77 -17.25 -8.00
C THR A 101 5.76 -17.32 -6.85
N SER A 102 5.13 -16.20 -6.51
CA SER A 102 4.14 -16.14 -5.41
C SER A 102 2.80 -16.76 -5.80
N TYR A 103 2.18 -17.49 -4.87
CA TYR A 103 0.82 -18.02 -5.02
C TYR A 103 -0.24 -16.92 -4.85
N GLN A 104 0.04 -15.97 -3.98
CA GLN A 104 -0.84 -14.84 -3.73
C GLN A 104 0.00 -13.57 -3.54
N LEU A 105 -0.47 -12.47 -4.11
CA LEU A 105 0.07 -11.13 -3.90
C LEU A 105 -1.05 -10.23 -3.41
N VAL A 106 -0.80 -9.49 -2.34
CA VAL A 106 -1.76 -8.54 -1.78
C VAL A 106 -1.11 -7.16 -1.71
N GLY A 107 -1.65 -6.23 -2.48
CA GLY A 107 -1.30 -4.81 -2.42
C GLY A 107 -2.29 -4.07 -1.51
N VAL A 108 -1.77 -3.34 -0.52
CA VAL A 108 -2.58 -2.50 0.37
C VAL A 108 -2.15 -1.06 0.21
N THR A 109 -3.04 -0.19 -0.23
CA THR A 109 -2.78 1.25 -0.35
C THR A 109 -3.56 2.01 0.72
N THR A 110 -2.87 2.91 1.42
CA THR A 110 -3.44 3.80 2.43
C THR A 110 -3.04 5.22 2.09
N TYR A 111 -4.00 6.13 2.18
CA TYR A 111 -3.76 7.57 2.09
C TYR A 111 -3.99 8.19 3.45
N THR A 112 -3.05 9.00 3.91
CA THR A 112 -3.14 9.68 5.21
C THR A 112 -3.01 11.18 5.06
N LYS A 113 -3.72 11.91 5.91
CA LYS A 113 -3.57 13.33 6.13
C LYS A 113 -3.10 13.54 7.56
N THR A 114 -2.07 14.35 7.75
CA THR A 114 -1.63 14.80 9.07
C THR A 114 -1.83 16.30 9.15
N ASP A 115 -2.58 16.77 10.16
CA ASP A 115 -2.84 18.19 10.41
C ASP A 115 -1.69 18.86 11.19
N ALA A 116 -1.82 20.18 11.43
CA ALA A 116 -0.84 20.97 12.17
C ALA A 116 -0.59 20.50 13.60
N ASP A 117 -1.61 19.91 14.21
CA ASP A 117 -1.53 19.38 15.58
C ASP A 117 -0.90 17.97 15.63
N GLY A 118 -0.57 17.42 14.46
CA GLY A 118 0.01 16.08 14.33
C GLY A 118 -1.01 14.94 14.33
N ASN A 119 -2.32 15.24 14.29
CA ASN A 119 -3.33 14.21 14.19
C ASN A 119 -3.34 13.62 12.79
N THR A 120 -3.30 12.29 12.70
CA THR A 120 -3.30 11.59 11.42
C THR A 120 -4.63 10.83 11.23
N VAL A 121 -5.22 11.02 10.06
CA VAL A 121 -6.45 10.33 9.64
C VAL A 121 -6.25 9.65 8.30
N ASN A 122 -6.90 8.50 8.11
CA ASN A 122 -6.94 7.85 6.81
C ASN A 122 -8.02 8.51 5.94
N LEU A 123 -7.71 8.69 4.67
CA LEU A 123 -8.61 9.27 3.67
C LEU A 123 -8.92 8.26 2.58
N ASP A 124 -10.07 8.45 1.92
CA ASP A 124 -10.34 7.82 0.63
C ASP A 124 -9.33 8.34 -0.41
N GLU A 125 -8.97 7.50 -1.37
CA GLU A 125 -7.99 7.83 -2.42
C GLU A 125 -8.37 9.11 -3.17
N ASP A 126 -9.63 9.22 -3.64
CA ASP A 126 -10.11 10.38 -4.39
C ASP A 126 -10.04 11.67 -3.58
N VAL A 127 -10.35 11.58 -2.28
CA VAL A 127 -10.26 12.72 -1.36
C VAL A 127 -8.81 13.15 -1.17
N ALA A 128 -7.92 12.20 -0.90
CA ALA A 128 -6.51 12.47 -0.67
C ALA A 128 -5.83 13.09 -1.90
N LEU A 129 -6.08 12.54 -3.08
CA LEU A 129 -5.51 13.04 -4.34
C LEU A 129 -6.03 14.44 -4.67
N ARG A 130 -7.33 14.69 -4.50
CA ARG A 130 -7.92 16.00 -4.73
C ARG A 130 -7.37 17.04 -3.75
N GLU A 131 -7.39 16.75 -2.46
CA GLU A 131 -6.92 17.72 -1.44
C GLU A 131 -5.42 17.98 -1.56
N SER A 132 -4.60 16.95 -1.75
CA SER A 132 -3.16 17.11 -1.94
C SER A 132 -2.82 17.93 -3.21
N SER A 133 -3.59 17.79 -4.28
CA SER A 133 -3.40 18.57 -5.51
C SER A 133 -3.71 20.05 -5.29
N LEU A 134 -4.76 20.37 -4.53
CA LEU A 134 -5.11 21.75 -4.18
C LEU A 134 -4.03 22.42 -3.31
N VAL A 135 -3.52 21.69 -2.32
CA VAL A 135 -2.41 22.17 -1.47
C VAL A 135 -1.17 22.45 -2.31
N ARG A 136 -0.83 21.53 -3.23
CA ARG A 136 0.32 21.71 -4.12
C ARG A 136 0.17 22.93 -5.03
N ALA A 137 -1.01 23.12 -5.63
CA ALA A 137 -1.29 24.28 -6.48
C ALA A 137 -1.15 25.59 -5.71
N ASN A 138 -1.65 25.65 -4.47
CA ASN A 138 -1.50 26.81 -3.60
C ASN A 138 -0.02 27.08 -3.24
N GLN A 139 0.76 26.04 -2.96
CA GLN A 139 2.20 26.16 -2.68
C GLN A 139 2.97 26.72 -3.89
N GLU A 140 2.65 26.26 -5.09
CA GLU A 140 3.27 26.75 -6.34
C GLU A 140 2.92 28.20 -6.59
N GLN A 141 1.65 28.59 -6.40
CA GLN A 141 1.20 29.99 -6.57
C GLN A 141 1.92 30.94 -5.60
N THR A 142 2.11 30.51 -4.35
CA THR A 142 2.78 31.33 -3.35
C THR A 142 4.26 31.49 -3.61
N ARG A 143 4.93 30.39 -4.01
CA ARG A 143 6.34 30.46 -4.41
C ARG A 143 6.55 31.42 -5.57
N SER A 144 5.61 31.48 -6.53
CA SER A 144 5.69 32.39 -7.68
C SER A 144 5.41 33.85 -7.32
N SER A 145 4.64 34.12 -6.27
CA SER A 145 4.35 35.45 -5.78
C SER A 145 5.42 36.02 -4.84
N GLY A 146 6.42 35.23 -4.47
CA GLY A 146 7.46 35.62 -3.51
C GLY A 146 6.97 35.74 -2.05
N ASP A 147 5.74 35.33 -1.79
CA ASP A 147 5.18 35.29 -0.45
C ASP A 147 5.66 34.02 0.28
N THR A 148 6.40 34.17 1.36
CA THR A 148 6.94 33.09 2.17
C THR A 148 5.99 32.67 3.29
N SER A 149 4.78 33.23 3.34
CA SER A 149 3.84 33.06 4.46
C SER A 149 2.88 31.88 4.33
N VAL A 150 2.99 31.02 3.29
CA VAL A 150 2.14 29.85 3.20
C VAL A 150 2.56 28.79 4.20
N THR A 151 1.91 28.81 5.31
CA THR A 151 1.82 27.67 6.23
C THR A 151 0.71 26.74 5.74
N THR A 152 0.98 25.85 4.79
CA THR A 152 0.11 24.71 4.63
C THR A 152 0.39 23.77 5.78
N GLU A 153 -0.55 23.70 6.68
CA GLU A 153 -0.43 22.96 7.93
C GLU A 153 -0.66 21.47 7.71
N ASP A 154 -1.33 21.10 6.62
CA ASP A 154 -1.67 19.73 6.28
C ASP A 154 -0.63 19.05 5.38
N SER A 155 -0.25 17.84 5.74
CA SER A 155 0.59 16.98 4.90
C SER A 155 -0.15 15.71 4.49
N TYR A 156 0.13 15.24 3.28
CA TYR A 156 -0.52 14.06 2.72
C TYR A 156 0.52 13.03 2.33
N MET A 157 0.27 11.78 2.70
CA MET A 157 1.16 10.67 2.40
C MET A 157 0.38 9.47 1.85
N ARG A 158 0.96 8.82 0.86
CA ARG A 158 0.53 7.52 0.38
C ARG A 158 1.47 6.46 0.94
N ILE A 159 0.90 5.43 1.55
CA ILE A 159 1.62 4.28 2.06
C ILE A 159 1.13 3.06 1.28
N TYR A 160 2.07 2.29 0.76
CA TYR A 160 1.80 1.06 0.04
C TYR A 160 2.50 -0.11 0.71
N TYR A 161 1.77 -1.19 0.89
CA TYR A 161 2.29 -2.45 1.40
C TYR A 161 2.08 -3.53 0.34
N LEU A 162 3.07 -4.37 0.15
CA LEU A 162 2.99 -5.55 -0.68
C LEU A 162 3.29 -6.77 0.18
N ILE A 163 2.35 -7.71 0.20
CA ILE A 163 2.46 -8.98 0.90
C ILE A 163 2.45 -10.08 -0.15
N SER A 164 3.45 -10.95 -0.12
CA SER A 164 3.60 -12.09 -1.02
C SER A 164 3.55 -13.37 -0.22
N TYR A 165 2.69 -14.31 -0.63
CA TYR A 165 2.59 -15.64 -0.06
C TYR A 165 3.24 -16.68 -0.99
N LYS A 166 4.23 -17.41 -0.46
CA LYS A 166 5.03 -18.40 -1.20
C LYS A 166 4.53 -19.83 -1.05
N GLY A 167 3.56 -20.07 -0.18
CA GLY A 167 3.17 -21.40 0.24
C GLY A 167 3.91 -21.84 1.50
N GLY A 168 3.47 -22.95 2.11
CA GLY A 168 4.11 -23.49 3.31
C GLY A 168 4.09 -22.60 4.56
N GLY A 169 3.32 -21.51 4.55
CA GLY A 169 3.28 -20.52 5.64
C GLY A 169 4.37 -19.43 5.53
N GLU A 170 5.04 -19.33 4.39
CA GLU A 170 6.06 -18.30 4.13
C GLU A 170 5.45 -17.06 3.50
N TYR A 171 5.73 -15.91 4.11
CA TYR A 171 5.28 -14.59 3.67
C TYR A 171 6.45 -13.63 3.54
N TRP A 172 6.43 -12.86 2.47
CA TRP A 172 7.34 -11.74 2.25
C TRP A 172 6.55 -10.44 2.36
N PHE A 173 7.19 -9.42 2.92
CA PHE A 173 6.56 -8.14 3.15
C PHE A 173 7.48 -7.02 2.68
N SER A 174 6.93 -6.09 1.89
CA SER A 174 7.59 -4.83 1.56
C SER A 174 6.67 -3.65 1.78
N SER A 175 7.23 -2.48 2.03
CA SER A 175 6.46 -1.25 2.21
C SER A 175 7.15 -0.08 1.53
N ASN A 176 6.35 0.85 1.02
CA ASN A 176 6.80 2.09 0.43
C ASN A 176 5.92 3.23 0.95
N ALA A 177 6.52 4.34 1.32
CA ALA A 177 5.81 5.55 1.73
C ALA A 177 6.27 6.73 0.87
N ARG A 178 5.31 7.51 0.36
CA ARG A 178 5.57 8.66 -0.49
C ARG A 178 4.73 9.85 -0.04
N TRP A 179 5.38 10.97 0.16
CA TRP A 179 4.69 12.23 0.38
C TRP A 179 3.98 12.69 -0.91
N LEU A 180 2.70 12.97 -0.82
CA LEU A 180 1.93 13.66 -1.86
C LEU A 180 2.11 15.17 -1.73
N THR A 181 2.16 15.66 -0.48
CA THR A 181 2.60 17.01 -0.12
C THR A 181 3.50 16.90 1.09
N MET A 182 4.69 17.52 1.03
CA MET A 182 5.61 17.50 2.16
C MET A 182 5.09 18.38 3.30
N PRO A 183 5.23 17.94 4.55
CA PRO A 183 5.02 18.84 5.68
C PRO A 183 5.99 20.00 5.60
N ASN A 184 5.55 21.21 5.98
CA ASN A 184 6.43 22.34 6.20
C ASN A 184 7.27 22.11 7.47
N MET A 185 8.20 21.16 7.40
CA MET A 185 9.18 20.97 8.48
C MET A 185 10.13 22.16 8.42
N ARG A 186 9.92 23.15 9.27
CA ARG A 186 11.00 24.01 9.69
C ARG A 186 11.87 23.15 10.61
N PHE A 187 12.94 22.57 10.07
CA PHE A 187 14.05 22.18 10.90
C PHE A 187 14.64 23.49 11.44
N THR A 188 14.19 23.91 12.60
CA THR A 188 14.96 24.83 13.42
C THR A 188 16.13 23.97 13.91
N ASP A 189 17.23 24.00 13.17
CA ASP A 189 18.51 23.58 13.66
C ASP A 189 18.84 24.49 14.85
N SER A 190 18.44 24.07 16.03
CA SER A 190 19.05 24.55 17.27
C SER A 190 20.37 23.81 17.39
N LEU A 191 21.42 24.41 16.86
CA LEU A 191 22.79 24.15 17.25
C LEU A 191 23.03 24.58 18.71
#